data_c9d30af65af6798855b9bafde8b6499b
#
_entry.id   c9d30af65af6798855b9bafde8b6499b
#
_cell.length_a   1.000
_cell.length_b   1.000
_cell.length_c   1.000
_cell.angle_alpha   90.00
_cell.angle_beta   90.00
_cell.angle_gamma   90.00
#
_symmetry.space_group_name_H-M   'P 1'
#
loop_
_entity.id
_entity.type
_entity.pdbx_description
1 polymer ?
#
loop_
_entity_poly.entity_id
_entity_poly.type
_entity_poly.pdbx_seq_one_letter_code
_entity_poly.pdbx_strand_id
1 'polypeptide(L)'
;MNIVIVGGGTSGLVTAALFNVFWKDKVNISLYYNPENQSIGVGEGTTPSFIDVFNETLGYSTEDAIRELDATIKLGVLFKDWIPDTEYYHGFVEVANDETNNRSDKLSSNVSSFYSMLNGHYNGGINFNEATNTIPTELDKHDFAFHITTNKLCDFLFKYLKGRVNIIEDKISDVNTDGKNIQSIICEKSGEVSADLFVDATGLDAMLLNKLDGAEWVDLSQYLPLDRAIPQKIKNNSDFIPSYTLANATKHGWIWQIPSQNEYGTGYLYSSKFTTDEEAKNDFNNWLNINHSEKLDEEPRIIKWNSGYQKRAWIGNCVAVGLSGGFIEPLEALTHQYLTFMVETFMSLNSTLKMLDYNRDRFNM
;
A
#
# COMPACT_ATOMS: atom_id res chain seq x y z
N MET A 1 2.07 26.42 10.40
CA MET A 1 1.77 26.06 9.01
C MET A 1 0.54 25.17 9.00
N ASN A 2 -0.45 25.50 8.18
CA ASN A 2 -1.67 24.73 8.03
C ASN A 2 -1.52 23.77 6.86
N ILE A 3 -1.80 22.49 7.10
CA ILE A 3 -1.74 21.43 6.10
C ILE A 3 -3.12 20.82 5.98
N VAL A 4 -3.62 20.74 4.75
CA VAL A 4 -4.86 20.02 4.43
C VAL A 4 -4.52 18.77 3.65
N ILE A 5 -4.92 17.61 4.18
CA ILE A 5 -4.80 16.32 3.53
C ILE A 5 -6.20 15.92 3.05
N VAL A 6 -6.33 15.59 1.77
CA VAL A 6 -7.58 15.14 1.18
C VAL A 6 -7.51 13.67 0.82
N GLY A 7 -8.30 12.86 1.50
CA GLY A 7 -8.40 11.42 1.32
C GLY A 7 -8.27 10.64 2.62
N GLY A 8 -9.28 9.84 2.97
CA GLY A 8 -9.35 9.01 4.19
C GLY A 8 -8.92 7.56 3.99
N GLY A 9 -8.29 7.25 2.87
CA GLY A 9 -7.67 5.94 2.64
C GLY A 9 -6.28 5.83 3.28
N THR A 10 -5.63 4.69 3.09
CA THR A 10 -4.30 4.39 3.66
C THR A 10 -3.30 5.52 3.43
N SER A 11 -3.23 6.06 2.20
CA SER A 11 -2.26 7.11 1.84
C SER A 11 -2.42 8.39 2.67
N GLY A 12 -3.65 8.88 2.82
CA GLY A 12 -3.90 10.09 3.60
C GLY A 12 -3.69 9.89 5.10
N LEU A 13 -4.13 8.74 5.63
CA LEU A 13 -4.00 8.42 7.05
C LEU A 13 -2.55 8.20 7.47
N VAL A 14 -1.77 7.43 6.69
CA VAL A 14 -0.33 7.24 6.93
C VAL A 14 0.41 8.57 6.83
N THR A 15 0.12 9.39 5.81
CA THR A 15 0.74 10.71 5.67
C THR A 15 0.43 11.60 6.87
N ALA A 16 -0.83 11.64 7.32
CA ALA A 16 -1.23 12.41 8.49
C ALA A 16 -0.50 11.96 9.76
N ALA A 17 -0.34 10.64 9.95
CA ALA A 17 0.35 10.06 11.09
C ALA A 17 1.84 10.43 11.07
N LEU A 18 2.52 10.25 9.96
CA LEU A 18 3.94 10.57 9.80
C LEU A 18 4.20 12.08 9.96
N PHE A 19 3.40 12.94 9.34
CA PHE A 19 3.52 14.39 9.51
C PHE A 19 3.30 14.84 10.95
N ASN A 20 2.32 14.24 11.64
CA ASN A 20 2.07 14.54 13.05
C ASN A 20 3.26 14.14 13.94
N VAL A 21 3.87 12.98 13.72
CA VAL A 21 5.05 12.56 14.50
C VAL A 21 6.26 13.43 14.20
N PHE A 22 6.51 13.73 12.93
CA PHE A 22 7.73 14.42 12.50
C PHE A 22 7.72 15.92 12.86
N TRP A 23 6.64 16.61 12.54
CA TRP A 23 6.57 18.06 12.77
C TRP A 23 5.90 18.48 14.09
N LYS A 24 5.15 17.57 14.72
CA LYS A 24 4.48 17.81 16.01
C LYS A 24 3.71 19.13 16.00
N ASP A 25 3.90 19.95 17.02
CA ASP A 25 3.21 21.24 17.21
C ASP A 25 3.59 22.34 16.19
N LYS A 26 4.50 22.06 15.24
CA LYS A 26 4.89 23.04 14.22
C LYS A 26 3.87 23.18 13.09
N VAL A 27 2.99 22.20 12.95
CA VAL A 27 1.97 22.16 11.90
C VAL A 27 0.59 21.91 12.50
N ASN A 28 -0.43 22.44 11.82
CA ASN A 28 -1.83 22.14 12.09
C ASN A 28 -2.37 21.33 10.93
N ILE A 29 -2.68 20.05 11.17
CA ILE A 29 -3.10 19.10 10.15
C ILE A 29 -4.61 18.94 10.20
N SER A 30 -5.26 19.08 9.05
CA SER A 30 -6.67 18.79 8.85
C SER A 30 -6.82 17.73 7.76
N LEU A 31 -7.39 16.58 8.10
CA LEU A 31 -7.67 15.47 7.18
C LEU A 31 -9.15 15.52 6.78
N TYR A 32 -9.42 15.77 5.50
CA TYR A 32 -10.77 15.76 4.92
C TYR A 32 -11.00 14.46 4.18
N TYR A 33 -12.13 13.82 4.43
CA TYR A 33 -12.49 12.59 3.74
C TYR A 33 -14.00 12.42 3.58
N ASN A 34 -14.40 11.79 2.48
CA ASN A 34 -15.78 11.37 2.27
C ASN A 34 -15.95 9.94 2.81
N PRO A 35 -16.80 9.70 3.85
CA PRO A 35 -17.02 8.37 4.40
C PRO A 35 -17.71 7.39 3.43
N GLU A 36 -18.34 7.92 2.36
CA GLU A 36 -18.94 7.08 1.31
C GLU A 36 -17.91 6.44 0.39
N ASN A 37 -16.68 7.00 0.33
CA ASN A 37 -15.60 6.45 -0.47
C ASN A 37 -14.96 5.26 0.27
N GLN A 38 -15.37 4.06 -0.09
CA GLN A 38 -14.79 2.84 0.45
C GLN A 38 -13.38 2.62 -0.09
N SER A 39 -12.47 2.22 0.78
CA SER A 39 -11.16 1.71 0.36
C SER A 39 -11.29 0.47 -0.53
N ILE A 40 -10.30 0.19 -1.36
CA ILE A 40 -10.29 -0.99 -2.25
C ILE A 40 -10.19 -2.31 -1.46
N GLY A 41 -9.74 -2.27 -0.25
CA GLY A 41 -9.85 -3.18 0.90
C GLY A 41 -9.86 -4.70 0.69
N VAL A 42 -8.88 -5.26 -0.06
CA VAL A 42 -8.82 -6.70 -0.36
C VAL A 42 -7.68 -7.45 0.34
N GLY A 43 -7.15 -6.88 1.41
CA GLY A 43 -5.89 -7.33 1.99
C GLY A 43 -4.69 -6.79 1.21
N GLU A 44 -3.66 -6.43 1.93
CA GLU A 44 -2.43 -5.90 1.37
C GLU A 44 -1.23 -6.61 1.98
N GLY A 45 -0.26 -7.00 1.12
CA GLY A 45 1.06 -7.35 1.58
C GLY A 45 1.88 -6.10 1.81
N THR A 46 2.68 -6.08 2.85
CA THR A 46 3.64 -5.00 3.10
C THR A 46 5.07 -5.44 2.77
N THR A 47 6.02 -4.54 2.99
CA THR A 47 7.46 -4.78 2.92
C THR A 47 8.07 -4.54 4.31
N PRO A 48 9.31 -4.98 4.58
CA PRO A 48 9.95 -4.77 5.90
C PRO A 48 9.96 -3.31 6.34
N SER A 49 10.14 -2.34 5.43
CA SER A 49 10.10 -0.91 5.76
C SER A 49 8.78 -0.43 6.39
N PHE A 50 7.67 -1.14 6.15
CA PHE A 50 6.41 -0.83 6.83
C PHE A 50 6.48 -1.14 8.34
N ILE A 51 7.23 -2.17 8.71
CA ILE A 51 7.44 -2.53 10.12
C ILE A 51 8.18 -1.41 10.86
N ASP A 52 9.20 -0.85 10.23
CA ASP A 52 9.96 0.28 10.80
C ASP A 52 9.04 1.49 11.06
N VAL A 53 8.17 1.80 10.09
CA VAL A 53 7.18 2.87 10.28
C VAL A 53 6.21 2.53 11.42
N PHE A 54 5.70 1.33 11.48
CA PHE A 54 4.73 0.92 12.49
C PHE A 54 5.34 0.85 13.89
N ASN A 55 6.50 0.22 14.00
CA ASN A 55 7.17 0.00 15.29
C ASN A 55 7.92 1.26 15.74
N GLU A 56 8.82 1.79 14.93
CA GLU A 56 9.72 2.85 15.35
C GLU A 56 9.05 4.23 15.31
N THR A 57 8.26 4.50 14.28
CA THR A 57 7.66 5.82 14.11
C THR A 57 6.34 5.95 14.88
N LEU A 58 5.45 4.97 14.80
CA LEU A 58 4.16 5.02 15.48
C LEU A 58 4.22 4.45 16.92
N GLY A 59 5.27 3.70 17.26
CA GLY A 59 5.52 3.18 18.61
C GLY A 59 4.67 1.97 18.99
N TYR A 60 4.27 1.14 18.01
CA TYR A 60 3.50 -0.08 18.22
C TYR A 60 4.37 -1.33 17.99
N SER A 61 4.10 -2.39 18.73
CA SER A 61 4.82 -3.65 18.57
C SER A 61 4.26 -4.50 17.41
N THR A 62 5.01 -5.53 17.04
CA THR A 62 4.52 -6.53 16.06
C THR A 62 3.28 -7.26 16.57
N GLU A 63 3.19 -7.53 17.89
CA GLU A 63 2.01 -8.12 18.53
C GLU A 63 0.79 -7.19 18.43
N ASP A 64 1.01 -5.87 18.52
CA ASP A 64 -0.05 -4.90 18.32
C ASP A 64 -0.57 -4.93 16.88
N ALA A 65 0.32 -5.05 15.88
CA ALA A 65 -0.07 -5.21 14.48
C ALA A 65 -0.93 -6.46 14.29
N ILE A 66 -0.54 -7.58 14.86
CA ILE A 66 -1.29 -8.84 14.76
C ILE A 66 -2.69 -8.68 15.37
N ARG A 67 -2.81 -8.04 16.52
CA ARG A 67 -4.10 -7.86 17.21
C ARG A 67 -5.00 -6.81 16.58
N GLU A 68 -4.43 -5.65 16.22
CA GLU A 68 -5.21 -4.49 15.79
C GLU A 68 -5.47 -4.48 14.27
N LEU A 69 -4.57 -5.05 13.47
CA LEU A 69 -4.64 -5.04 12.01
C LEU A 69 -5.10 -6.36 11.39
N ASP A 70 -5.39 -7.38 12.20
CA ASP A 70 -5.63 -8.76 11.72
C ASP A 70 -4.43 -9.30 10.93
N ALA A 71 -3.24 -8.83 11.30
CA ALA A 71 -2.02 -9.09 10.56
C ALA A 71 -1.58 -10.55 10.68
N THR A 72 -0.95 -11.04 9.61
CA THR A 72 -0.19 -12.29 9.61
C THR A 72 1.24 -12.02 9.12
N ILE A 73 2.16 -12.92 9.46
CA ILE A 73 3.57 -12.74 9.07
C ILE A 73 3.75 -13.06 7.60
N LYS A 74 4.45 -12.17 6.89
CA LYS A 74 4.87 -12.35 5.50
C LYS A 74 6.39 -12.49 5.46
N LEU A 75 6.88 -13.61 4.93
CA LEU A 75 8.30 -13.89 4.74
C LEU A 75 8.74 -13.78 3.28
N GLY A 76 7.79 -13.66 2.35
CA GLY A 76 8.09 -13.57 0.94
C GLY A 76 6.86 -13.70 0.03
N VAL A 77 7.14 -14.04 -1.21
CA VAL A 77 6.14 -14.28 -2.26
C VAL A 77 6.40 -15.66 -2.88
N LEU A 78 5.37 -16.47 -3.00
CA LEU A 78 5.40 -17.71 -3.76
C LEU A 78 4.87 -17.43 -5.16
N PHE A 79 5.74 -17.56 -6.16
CA PHE A 79 5.40 -17.45 -7.58
C PHE A 79 5.07 -18.83 -8.12
N LYS A 80 3.86 -19.01 -8.65
CA LYS A 80 3.39 -20.28 -9.17
C LYS A 80 3.01 -20.13 -10.65
N ASP A 81 3.37 -21.10 -11.45
CA ASP A 81 3.03 -21.23 -12.89
C ASP A 81 3.54 -20.07 -13.80
N TRP A 82 4.47 -19.23 -13.32
CA TRP A 82 5.16 -18.23 -14.16
C TRP A 82 6.06 -18.88 -15.24
N ILE A 83 6.58 -20.05 -14.91
CA ILE A 83 7.04 -21.06 -15.85
C ILE A 83 6.07 -22.23 -15.65
N PRO A 84 5.45 -22.79 -16.71
CA PRO A 84 4.44 -23.82 -16.56
C PRO A 84 4.87 -24.97 -15.64
N ASP A 85 3.98 -25.41 -14.76
CA ASP A 85 4.18 -26.49 -13.80
C ASP A 85 5.36 -26.30 -12.83
N THR A 86 5.74 -25.06 -12.57
CA THR A 86 6.80 -24.74 -11.60
C THR A 86 6.33 -23.75 -10.53
N GLU A 87 7.00 -23.80 -9.39
CA GLU A 87 6.89 -22.79 -8.36
C GLU A 87 8.27 -22.39 -7.85
N TYR A 88 8.41 -21.12 -7.45
CA TYR A 88 9.60 -20.63 -6.77
C TYR A 88 9.24 -19.62 -5.70
N TYR A 89 10.03 -19.60 -4.65
CA TYR A 89 9.83 -18.73 -3.51
C TYR A 89 10.84 -17.58 -3.54
N HIS A 90 10.34 -16.33 -3.39
CA HIS A 90 11.15 -15.14 -3.23
C HIS A 90 10.96 -14.58 -1.82
N GLY A 91 11.93 -14.80 -0.95
CA GLY A 91 11.96 -14.25 0.41
C GLY A 91 12.50 -12.83 0.43
N PHE A 92 12.31 -12.12 1.55
CA PHE A 92 12.98 -10.85 1.77
C PHE A 92 14.48 -11.10 1.94
N VAL A 93 15.27 -10.33 1.22
CA VAL A 93 16.72 -10.36 1.29
C VAL A 93 17.18 -8.97 1.64
N GLU A 94 17.89 -8.82 2.75
CA GLU A 94 18.63 -7.61 3.00
C GLU A 94 19.74 -7.51 1.93
N VAL A 95 19.59 -6.55 1.01
CA VAL A 95 20.70 -6.15 0.16
C VAL A 95 21.62 -5.35 1.07
N ALA A 96 22.57 -6.04 1.72
CA ALA A 96 23.63 -5.36 2.43
C ALA A 96 24.28 -4.37 1.46
N ASN A 97 24.05 -3.10 1.68
CA ASN A 97 24.79 -2.01 1.06
C ASN A 97 26.18 -2.01 1.70
N ASP A 98 26.94 -3.08 1.49
CA ASP A 98 28.30 -3.19 1.99
C ASP A 98 29.25 -2.72 0.90
N GLU A 99 29.77 -1.51 1.06
CA GLU A 99 30.91 -0.99 0.31
C GLU A 99 32.19 -1.83 0.56
N THR A 100 32.14 -2.73 1.53
CA THR A 100 33.26 -3.61 1.92
C THR A 100 33.11 -5.00 1.32
N ASN A 101 33.19 -5.27 0.13
CA ASN A 101 33.33 -6.56 -0.62
C ASN A 101 33.56 -7.86 0.24
N ASN A 102 32.89 -8.01 1.37
CA ASN A 102 33.12 -9.09 2.31
C ASN A 102 32.23 -10.31 1.93
N ARG A 103 32.87 -11.41 1.50
CA ARG A 103 32.19 -12.64 1.07
C ARG A 103 31.28 -13.28 2.13
N SER A 104 31.51 -12.97 3.41
CA SER A 104 30.71 -13.50 4.54
C SER A 104 29.28 -12.99 4.51
N ASP A 105 29.05 -11.73 4.10
CA ASP A 105 27.73 -11.09 4.17
C ASP A 105 26.82 -11.55 3.01
N LYS A 106 27.40 -11.86 1.84
CA LYS A 106 26.67 -12.53 0.76
C LYS A 106 26.20 -13.93 1.13
N LEU A 107 26.92 -14.62 1.99
CA LEU A 107 26.53 -15.93 2.46
C LEU A 107 25.40 -15.83 3.50
N SER A 108 25.41 -14.80 4.36
CA SER A 108 24.35 -14.56 5.33
C SER A 108 23.01 -14.21 4.68
N SER A 109 23.01 -13.37 3.64
CA SER A 109 21.78 -13.03 2.89
C SER A 109 21.18 -14.26 2.19
N ASN A 110 22.01 -15.13 1.60
CA ASN A 110 21.54 -16.38 0.99
C ASN A 110 20.98 -17.36 2.04
N VAL A 111 21.57 -17.39 3.24
CA VAL A 111 21.09 -18.21 4.36
C VAL A 111 19.77 -17.68 4.87
N SER A 112 19.61 -16.37 5.04
CA SER A 112 18.34 -15.74 5.44
C SER A 112 17.22 -16.04 4.45
N SER A 113 17.45 -15.88 3.15
CA SER A 113 16.49 -16.25 2.09
C SER A 113 16.11 -17.72 2.14
N PHE A 114 17.08 -18.62 2.39
CA PHE A 114 16.83 -20.05 2.51
C PHE A 114 15.97 -20.37 3.73
N TYR A 115 16.24 -19.75 4.88
CA TYR A 115 15.42 -19.91 6.09
C TYR A 115 14.00 -19.35 5.90
N SER A 116 13.85 -18.22 5.24
CA SER A 116 12.54 -17.65 4.91
C SER A 116 11.74 -18.58 4.01
N MET A 117 12.39 -19.19 3.01
CA MET A 117 11.79 -20.22 2.17
C MET A 117 11.36 -21.45 2.96
N LEU A 118 12.23 -21.98 3.81
CA LEU A 118 11.90 -23.15 4.62
C LEU A 118 10.72 -22.89 5.54
N ASN A 119 10.73 -21.78 6.25
CA ASN A 119 9.67 -21.44 7.20
C ASN A 119 8.41 -20.96 6.50
N GLY A 120 8.54 -20.15 5.45
CA GLY A 120 7.39 -19.58 4.73
C GLY A 120 6.65 -20.60 3.88
N HIS A 121 7.35 -21.52 3.25
CA HIS A 121 6.78 -22.47 2.29
C HIS A 121 6.68 -23.90 2.84
N TYR A 122 7.75 -24.44 3.39
CA TYR A 122 7.81 -25.86 3.76
C TYR A 122 7.41 -26.17 5.20
N ASN A 123 7.67 -25.27 6.15
CA ASN A 123 7.40 -25.51 7.58
C ASN A 123 6.06 -24.91 8.05
N GLY A 124 5.21 -24.45 7.14
CA GLY A 124 3.92 -24.01 7.52
C GLY A 124 3.83 -22.53 7.95
N GLY A 125 4.90 -21.77 7.74
CA GLY A 125 4.96 -20.37 8.09
C GLY A 125 5.23 -20.09 9.57
N ILE A 126 5.38 -18.83 9.90
CA ILE A 126 5.55 -18.33 11.26
C ILE A 126 4.28 -17.60 11.65
N ASN A 127 3.61 -18.08 12.67
CA ASN A 127 2.34 -17.51 13.14
C ASN A 127 2.41 -17.12 14.61
N PHE A 128 1.60 -16.13 14.98
CA PHE A 128 1.43 -15.72 16.34
C PHE A 128 0.83 -16.84 17.19
N ASN A 129 1.40 -17.07 18.37
CA ASN A 129 0.86 -18.03 19.30
C ASN A 129 -0.06 -17.30 20.29
N GLU A 130 -1.35 -17.40 20.09
CA GLU A 130 -2.36 -16.78 20.96
C GLU A 130 -2.31 -17.28 22.41
N ALA A 131 -1.96 -18.54 22.62
CA ALA A 131 -1.92 -19.12 23.97
C ALA A 131 -0.77 -18.52 24.82
N THR A 132 0.34 -18.15 24.18
CA THR A 132 1.48 -17.54 24.85
C THR A 132 1.56 -16.02 24.66
N ASN A 133 0.71 -15.48 23.78
CA ASN A 133 0.72 -14.07 23.36
C ASN A 133 2.12 -13.61 22.88
N THR A 134 2.80 -14.49 22.16
CA THR A 134 4.19 -14.26 21.69
C THR A 134 4.33 -14.59 20.21
N ILE A 135 5.35 -13.98 19.60
CA ILE A 135 5.86 -14.37 18.29
C ILE A 135 6.99 -15.38 18.52
N PRO A 136 7.17 -16.37 17.61
CA PRO A 136 8.33 -17.24 17.66
C PRO A 136 9.63 -16.43 17.62
N THR A 137 10.58 -16.76 18.48
CA THR A 137 11.90 -16.09 18.56
C THR A 137 12.73 -16.21 17.28
N GLU A 138 12.39 -17.15 16.43
CA GLU A 138 12.98 -17.31 15.09
C GLU A 138 12.74 -16.11 14.19
N LEU A 139 11.64 -15.36 14.42
CA LEU A 139 11.29 -14.19 13.60
C LEU A 139 12.34 -13.07 13.71
N ASP A 140 12.96 -12.90 14.87
CA ASP A 140 14.01 -11.88 15.09
C ASP A 140 15.27 -12.09 14.21
N LYS A 141 15.35 -13.23 13.53
CA LYS A 141 16.48 -13.59 12.67
C LYS A 141 16.18 -13.38 11.19
N HIS A 142 15.01 -12.88 10.85
CA HIS A 142 14.55 -12.76 9.47
C HIS A 142 13.99 -11.36 9.19
N ASP A 143 14.27 -10.88 7.99
CA ASP A 143 13.48 -9.79 7.44
C ASP A 143 12.07 -10.30 7.18
N PHE A 144 11.09 -9.65 7.75
CA PHE A 144 9.69 -10.01 7.59
C PHE A 144 8.84 -8.77 7.33
N ALA A 145 7.64 -9.01 6.85
CA ALA A 145 6.61 -8.00 6.66
C ALA A 145 5.28 -8.53 7.18
N PHE A 146 4.21 -7.79 6.94
CA PHE A 146 2.86 -8.21 7.27
C PHE A 146 2.02 -8.43 6.02
N HIS A 147 1.08 -9.35 6.15
CA HIS A 147 -0.20 -9.26 5.44
C HIS A 147 -1.18 -8.56 6.35
N ILE A 148 -1.90 -7.57 5.87
CA ILE A 148 -2.81 -6.76 6.65
C ILE A 148 -4.17 -6.63 5.96
N THR A 149 -5.20 -6.40 6.77
CA THR A 149 -6.51 -6.02 6.25
C THR A 149 -6.58 -4.49 6.15
N THR A 150 -6.70 -3.95 4.95
CA THR A 150 -6.67 -2.49 4.69
C THR A 150 -7.65 -1.71 5.56
N ASN A 151 -8.88 -2.23 5.74
CA ASN A 151 -9.88 -1.56 6.57
C ASN A 151 -9.43 -1.49 8.04
N LYS A 152 -8.80 -2.56 8.56
CA LYS A 152 -8.28 -2.58 9.92
C LYS A 152 -7.15 -1.56 10.11
N LEU A 153 -6.27 -1.44 9.12
CA LEU A 153 -5.23 -0.40 9.14
C LEU A 153 -5.85 1.01 9.14
N CYS A 154 -6.86 1.25 8.30
CA CYS A 154 -7.54 2.54 8.28
C CYS A 154 -8.22 2.84 9.63
N ASP A 155 -8.98 1.90 10.19
CA ASP A 155 -9.64 2.04 11.50
C ASP A 155 -8.62 2.33 12.61
N PHE A 156 -7.51 1.59 12.62
CA PHE A 156 -6.41 1.79 13.55
C PHE A 156 -5.81 3.20 13.43
N LEU A 157 -5.53 3.66 12.21
CA LEU A 157 -4.95 4.98 11.98
C LEU A 157 -5.93 6.11 12.32
N PHE A 158 -7.23 5.95 12.04
CA PHE A 158 -8.25 6.90 12.52
C PHE A 158 -8.26 7.00 14.04
N LYS A 159 -8.21 5.86 14.74
CA LYS A 159 -8.12 5.82 16.21
C LYS A 159 -6.83 6.49 16.71
N TYR A 160 -5.70 6.21 16.06
CA TYR A 160 -4.40 6.83 16.38
C TYR A 160 -4.43 8.35 16.20
N LEU A 161 -5.01 8.84 15.11
CA LEU A 161 -5.04 10.26 14.77
C LEU A 161 -6.05 11.07 15.58
N LYS A 162 -7.00 10.41 16.23
CA LYS A 162 -8.04 11.07 17.03
C LYS A 162 -7.41 11.93 18.15
N GLY A 163 -7.70 13.21 18.12
CA GLY A 163 -7.16 14.20 19.07
C GLY A 163 -5.71 14.62 18.78
N ARG A 164 -5.07 14.10 17.72
CA ARG A 164 -3.73 14.53 17.26
C ARG A 164 -3.82 15.44 16.04
N VAL A 165 -4.81 15.21 15.18
CA VAL A 165 -5.11 16.03 14.00
C VAL A 165 -6.60 16.33 13.94
N ASN A 166 -7.01 17.30 13.12
CA ASN A 166 -8.42 17.57 12.86
C ASN A 166 -8.91 16.59 11.78
N ILE A 167 -9.82 15.70 12.14
CA ILE A 167 -10.44 14.73 11.21
C ILE A 167 -11.83 15.25 10.85
N ILE A 168 -12.08 15.49 9.57
CA ILE A 168 -13.29 16.15 9.07
C ILE A 168 -13.96 15.27 8.02
N GLU A 169 -15.17 14.78 8.34
CA GLU A 169 -16.02 14.06 7.41
C GLU A 169 -16.74 15.04 6.49
N ASP A 170 -16.17 15.25 5.32
CA ASP A 170 -16.73 16.17 4.33
C ASP A 170 -16.33 15.73 2.91
N LYS A 171 -17.19 16.05 1.97
CA LYS A 171 -16.94 15.77 0.56
C LYS A 171 -16.43 17.02 -0.13
N ILE A 172 -15.34 16.87 -0.86
CA ILE A 172 -14.80 17.94 -1.68
C ILE A 172 -15.61 17.98 -2.99
N SER A 173 -16.19 19.11 -3.26
CA SER A 173 -17.01 19.36 -4.46
C SER A 173 -16.25 20.06 -5.58
N ASP A 174 -15.27 20.92 -5.23
CA ASP A 174 -14.44 21.62 -6.20
C ASP A 174 -13.10 22.06 -5.60
N VAL A 175 -12.18 22.53 -6.47
CA VAL A 175 -10.84 23.02 -6.12
C VAL A 175 -10.58 24.33 -6.85
N ASN A 176 -10.38 25.39 -6.12
CA ASN A 176 -9.99 26.69 -6.64
C ASN A 176 -8.46 26.78 -6.80
N THR A 177 -8.00 27.19 -7.97
CA THR A 177 -6.58 27.33 -8.28
C THR A 177 -6.28 28.54 -9.15
N ASP A 178 -5.06 29.06 -9.08
CA ASP A 178 -4.51 30.05 -10.01
C ASP A 178 -3.67 29.39 -11.13
N GLY A 179 -3.76 28.06 -11.25
CA GLY A 179 -2.95 27.22 -12.12
C GLY A 179 -1.62 26.79 -11.51
N LYS A 180 -1.01 27.58 -10.65
CA LYS A 180 0.28 27.27 -10.01
C LYS A 180 0.13 26.72 -8.61
N ASN A 181 -0.88 27.20 -7.88
CA ASN A 181 -1.16 26.84 -6.49
C ASN A 181 -2.65 26.60 -6.30
N ILE A 182 -2.99 25.70 -5.39
CA ILE A 182 -4.35 25.59 -4.87
C ILE A 182 -4.59 26.74 -3.92
N GLN A 183 -5.64 27.52 -4.18
CA GLN A 183 -6.08 28.62 -3.34
C GLN A 183 -6.98 28.13 -2.21
N SER A 184 -7.89 27.22 -2.55
CA SER A 184 -8.81 26.59 -1.60
C SER A 184 -9.43 25.33 -2.18
N ILE A 185 -9.95 24.48 -1.30
CA ILE A 185 -10.88 23.42 -1.64
C ILE A 185 -12.29 23.83 -1.24
N ILE A 186 -13.29 23.40 -2.00
CA ILE A 186 -14.71 23.65 -1.68
C ILE A 186 -15.33 22.36 -1.16
N CYS A 187 -15.77 22.42 0.09
CA CYS A 187 -16.36 21.30 0.80
C CYS A 187 -17.89 21.48 0.93
N GLU A 188 -18.65 20.38 0.87
CA GLU A 188 -20.12 20.45 0.93
C GLU A 188 -20.65 21.00 2.27
N LYS A 189 -19.97 20.69 3.40
CA LYS A 189 -20.38 21.11 4.75
C LYS A 189 -19.54 22.27 5.27
N SER A 190 -18.22 22.20 5.13
CA SER A 190 -17.28 23.16 5.69
C SER A 190 -17.14 24.44 4.83
N GLY A 191 -17.66 24.44 3.59
CA GLY A 191 -17.50 25.53 2.64
C GLY A 191 -16.08 25.64 2.09
N GLU A 192 -15.58 26.86 1.96
CA GLU A 192 -14.26 27.12 1.39
C GLU A 192 -13.15 26.96 2.46
N VAL A 193 -12.11 26.18 2.14
CA VAL A 193 -11.00 25.88 3.04
C VAL A 193 -9.66 26.15 2.35
N SER A 194 -8.84 27.00 2.94
CA SER A 194 -7.48 27.34 2.48
C SER A 194 -6.42 26.73 3.38
N ALA A 195 -5.23 26.48 2.82
CA ALA A 195 -4.07 25.95 3.53
C ALA A 195 -2.76 26.45 2.93
N ASP A 196 -1.67 26.30 3.70
CA ASP A 196 -0.32 26.59 3.23
C ASP A 196 0.21 25.45 2.34
N LEU A 197 -0.21 24.20 2.64
CA LEU A 197 0.12 22.99 1.89
C LEU A 197 -1.13 22.10 1.76
N PHE A 198 -1.36 21.60 0.57
CA PHE A 198 -2.34 20.56 0.28
C PHE A 198 -1.64 19.23 -0.03
N VAL A 199 -2.18 18.15 0.53
CA VAL A 199 -1.74 16.78 0.21
C VAL A 199 -2.88 16.10 -0.52
N ASP A 200 -2.60 15.70 -1.76
CA ASP A 200 -3.53 14.93 -2.57
C ASP A 200 -3.33 13.43 -2.30
N ALA A 201 -4.25 12.85 -1.54
CA ALA A 201 -4.35 11.41 -1.26
C ALA A 201 -5.70 10.85 -1.77
N THR A 202 -6.23 11.43 -2.87
CA THR A 202 -7.55 11.10 -3.41
C THR A 202 -7.55 9.86 -4.30
N GLY A 203 -6.45 9.13 -4.34
CA GLY A 203 -6.32 7.91 -5.12
C GLY A 203 -6.04 8.19 -6.60
N LEU A 204 -6.45 7.30 -7.49
CA LEU A 204 -6.15 7.40 -8.92
C LEU A 204 -6.69 8.67 -9.61
N ASP A 205 -7.67 9.32 -9.00
CA ASP A 205 -8.25 10.55 -9.54
C ASP A 205 -7.33 11.76 -9.43
N ALA A 206 -6.41 11.77 -8.44
CA ALA A 206 -5.49 12.89 -8.14
C ALA A 206 -6.21 14.26 -8.26
N MET A 207 -7.34 14.38 -7.53
CA MET A 207 -8.32 15.46 -7.69
C MET A 207 -7.72 16.85 -7.57
N LEU A 208 -6.72 17.01 -6.70
CA LEU A 208 -6.10 18.30 -6.43
C LEU A 208 -4.97 18.57 -7.42
N LEU A 209 -4.05 17.63 -7.57
CA LEU A 209 -2.85 17.81 -8.39
C LEU A 209 -3.21 18.04 -9.85
N ASN A 210 -4.20 17.30 -10.38
CA ASN A 210 -4.65 17.40 -11.76
C ASN A 210 -5.34 18.74 -12.12
N LYS A 211 -5.57 19.62 -11.13
CA LYS A 211 -6.07 20.99 -11.36
C LYS A 211 -4.94 22.00 -11.58
N LEU A 212 -3.69 21.59 -11.42
CA LEU A 212 -2.53 22.49 -11.52
C LEU A 212 -1.85 22.38 -12.88
N ASP A 213 -1.33 23.51 -13.35
CA ASP A 213 -0.56 23.59 -14.58
C ASP A 213 0.72 22.74 -14.47
N GLY A 214 0.96 21.90 -15.47
CA GLY A 214 2.10 21.02 -15.52
C GLY A 214 1.89 19.68 -14.78
N ALA A 215 0.68 19.37 -14.31
CA ALA A 215 0.29 18.01 -13.99
C ALA A 215 0.29 17.18 -15.27
N GLU A 216 1.04 16.09 -15.28
CA GLU A 216 1.22 15.23 -16.44
C GLU A 216 1.38 13.79 -15.95
N TRP A 217 0.47 12.92 -16.41
CA TRP A 217 0.58 11.49 -16.14
C TRP A 217 1.50 10.82 -17.18
N VAL A 218 2.52 10.15 -16.70
CA VAL A 218 3.40 9.32 -17.54
C VAL A 218 2.80 7.93 -17.62
N ASP A 219 2.27 7.59 -18.78
CA ASP A 219 1.62 6.30 -19.04
C ASP A 219 2.67 5.20 -19.26
N LEU A 220 2.59 4.14 -18.48
CA LEU A 220 3.44 2.95 -18.55
C LEU A 220 2.71 1.72 -19.12
N SER A 221 1.49 1.85 -19.62
CA SER A 221 0.65 0.73 -20.07
C SER A 221 1.29 -0.11 -21.20
N GLN A 222 2.21 0.47 -21.96
CA GLN A 222 2.97 -0.28 -22.98
C GLN A 222 3.95 -1.28 -22.36
N TYR A 223 4.41 -1.07 -21.12
CA TYR A 223 5.33 -1.95 -20.39
C TYR A 223 4.60 -2.78 -19.33
N LEU A 224 3.55 -2.22 -18.74
CA LEU A 224 2.74 -2.80 -17.68
C LEU A 224 1.28 -2.92 -18.17
N PRO A 225 0.98 -3.96 -18.94
CA PRO A 225 -0.29 -4.05 -19.67
C PRO A 225 -1.51 -4.45 -18.81
N LEU A 226 -1.31 -4.78 -17.52
CA LEU A 226 -2.42 -5.10 -16.63
C LEU A 226 -3.15 -3.81 -16.23
N ASP A 227 -4.46 -3.81 -16.44
CA ASP A 227 -5.29 -2.62 -16.26
C ASP A 227 -6.63 -2.88 -15.58
N ARG A 228 -6.84 -4.12 -15.13
CA ARG A 228 -8.08 -4.59 -14.49
C ARG A 228 -7.77 -5.50 -13.32
N ALA A 229 -8.64 -5.42 -12.29
CA ALA A 229 -8.64 -6.40 -11.20
C ALA A 229 -10.08 -6.76 -10.79
N ILE A 230 -10.28 -8.04 -10.48
CA ILE A 230 -11.49 -8.57 -9.85
C ILE A 230 -11.11 -8.99 -8.44
N PRO A 231 -11.33 -8.18 -7.41
CA PRO A 231 -11.06 -8.56 -6.03
C PRO A 231 -12.15 -9.45 -5.45
N GLN A 232 -11.77 -10.36 -4.57
CA GLN A 232 -12.65 -11.27 -3.85
C GLN A 232 -12.07 -11.55 -2.47
N LYS A 233 -12.95 -11.78 -1.49
CA LYS A 233 -12.58 -12.34 -0.20
C LYS A 233 -13.12 -13.76 -0.10
N ILE A 234 -12.30 -14.67 0.41
CA ILE A 234 -12.69 -16.06 0.65
C ILE A 234 -12.31 -16.46 2.07
N LYS A 235 -13.06 -17.39 2.65
CA LYS A 235 -12.75 -17.88 3.99
C LYS A 235 -11.48 -18.73 3.99
N ASN A 236 -10.65 -18.54 4.99
CA ASN A 236 -9.61 -19.50 5.28
C ASN A 236 -10.21 -20.62 6.13
N ASN A 237 -10.37 -21.79 5.53
CA ASN A 237 -10.88 -23.00 6.19
C ASN A 237 -9.75 -23.94 6.65
N SER A 238 -8.49 -23.50 6.54
CA SER A 238 -7.33 -24.26 6.94
C SER A 238 -6.89 -23.88 8.35
N ASP A 239 -6.44 -24.85 9.13
CA ASP A 239 -5.74 -24.61 10.41
C ASP A 239 -4.35 -23.99 10.21
N PHE A 240 -3.96 -23.78 8.96
CA PHE A 240 -2.67 -23.29 8.55
C PHE A 240 -2.79 -21.96 7.82
N ILE A 241 -1.99 -20.98 8.24
CA ILE A 241 -1.87 -19.66 7.59
C ILE A 241 -0.48 -19.57 6.94
N PRO A 242 -0.38 -19.56 5.61
CA PRO A 242 0.93 -19.46 4.94
C PRO A 242 1.57 -18.09 5.20
N SER A 243 2.88 -18.07 5.43
CA SER A 243 3.66 -16.84 5.61
C SER A 243 4.21 -16.31 4.27
N TYR A 244 3.42 -16.38 3.22
CA TYR A 244 3.75 -15.83 1.90
C TYR A 244 2.51 -15.29 1.18
N THR A 245 2.72 -14.30 0.33
CA THR A 245 1.74 -13.94 -0.69
C THR A 245 1.86 -14.94 -1.83
N LEU A 246 0.75 -15.53 -2.29
CA LEU A 246 0.75 -16.31 -3.54
C LEU A 246 0.56 -15.36 -4.73
N ALA A 247 1.41 -15.50 -5.73
CA ALA A 247 1.28 -14.88 -7.05
C ALA A 247 1.19 -16.00 -8.11
N ASN A 248 -0.02 -16.39 -8.48
CA ASN A 248 -0.26 -17.49 -9.42
C ASN A 248 -0.48 -16.93 -10.83
N ALA A 249 0.42 -17.20 -11.75
CA ALA A 249 0.28 -16.77 -13.14
C ALA A 249 -0.91 -17.47 -13.79
N THR A 250 -1.54 -16.76 -14.71
CA THR A 250 -2.65 -17.24 -15.55
C THR A 250 -2.40 -16.84 -17.00
N LYS A 251 -3.29 -17.25 -17.89
CA LYS A 251 -3.14 -16.97 -19.32
C LYS A 251 -3.09 -15.46 -19.66
N HIS A 252 -3.81 -14.62 -18.92
CA HIS A 252 -3.98 -13.22 -19.26
C HIS A 252 -3.58 -12.25 -18.16
N GLY A 253 -2.91 -12.75 -17.10
CA GLY A 253 -2.48 -12.01 -15.94
C GLY A 253 -2.05 -12.90 -14.80
N TRP A 254 -2.42 -12.57 -13.56
CA TRP A 254 -2.09 -13.39 -12.39
C TRP A 254 -3.10 -13.18 -11.25
N ILE A 255 -3.21 -14.20 -10.40
CA ILE A 255 -4.08 -14.19 -9.22
C ILE A 255 -3.22 -14.04 -7.99
N TRP A 256 -3.56 -13.06 -7.14
CA TRP A 256 -2.96 -12.93 -5.81
C TRP A 256 -3.79 -13.64 -4.76
N GLN A 257 -3.12 -14.10 -3.71
CA GLN A 257 -3.76 -14.56 -2.48
C GLN A 257 -2.94 -14.08 -1.29
N ILE A 258 -3.57 -13.30 -0.43
CA ILE A 258 -2.99 -12.68 0.75
C ILE A 258 -3.72 -13.23 1.97
N PRO A 259 -3.05 -14.03 2.81
CA PRO A 259 -3.67 -14.62 4.01
C PRO A 259 -3.80 -13.57 5.12
N SER A 260 -4.99 -13.46 5.69
CA SER A 260 -5.21 -12.87 7.02
C SER A 260 -5.58 -13.97 8.01
N GLN A 261 -5.88 -13.62 9.26
CA GLN A 261 -6.13 -14.64 10.30
C GLN A 261 -7.35 -15.52 9.98
N ASN A 262 -8.39 -14.96 9.35
CA ASN A 262 -9.65 -15.67 9.13
C ASN A 262 -10.06 -15.78 7.66
N GLU A 263 -9.43 -15.05 6.78
CA GLU A 263 -9.80 -14.98 5.36
C GLU A 263 -8.57 -14.84 4.46
N TYR A 264 -8.74 -15.11 3.17
CA TYR A 264 -7.80 -14.67 2.15
C TYR A 264 -8.39 -13.48 1.41
N GLY A 265 -7.61 -12.38 1.32
CA GLY A 265 -7.80 -11.40 0.27
C GLY A 265 -7.24 -11.96 -1.02
N THR A 266 -8.07 -12.16 -2.03
CA THR A 266 -7.64 -12.69 -3.33
C THR A 266 -8.20 -11.86 -4.47
N GLY A 267 -7.71 -12.08 -5.66
CA GLY A 267 -8.28 -11.49 -6.86
C GLY A 267 -7.43 -11.75 -8.09
N TYR A 268 -8.00 -11.43 -9.21
CA TYR A 268 -7.40 -11.64 -10.53
C TYR A 268 -7.06 -10.30 -11.18
N LEU A 269 -5.76 -10.08 -11.43
CA LEU A 269 -5.29 -8.99 -12.28
C LEU A 269 -5.17 -9.49 -13.70
N TYR A 270 -5.72 -8.74 -14.66
CA TYR A 270 -5.67 -9.11 -16.07
C TYR A 270 -5.56 -7.88 -16.98
N SER A 271 -5.24 -8.14 -18.24
CA SER A 271 -5.16 -7.10 -19.26
C SER A 271 -6.39 -7.13 -20.15
N SER A 272 -7.13 -6.02 -20.18
CA SER A 272 -8.29 -5.85 -21.08
C SER A 272 -7.90 -5.87 -22.57
N LYS A 273 -6.60 -5.78 -22.85
CA LYS A 273 -6.06 -5.91 -24.22
C LYS A 273 -6.08 -7.36 -24.72
N PHE A 274 -6.04 -8.33 -23.81
CA PHE A 274 -5.88 -9.75 -24.16
C PHE A 274 -7.07 -10.64 -23.78
N THR A 275 -7.99 -10.14 -22.94
CA THR A 275 -9.19 -10.86 -22.52
C THR A 275 -10.34 -9.89 -22.23
N THR A 276 -11.55 -10.39 -22.22
CA THR A 276 -12.75 -9.63 -21.83
C THR A 276 -13.01 -9.76 -20.32
N ASP A 277 -13.78 -8.82 -19.75
CA ASP A 277 -14.19 -8.88 -18.35
C ASP A 277 -14.95 -10.20 -18.03
N GLU A 278 -15.76 -10.71 -18.97
CA GLU A 278 -16.52 -11.95 -18.79
C GLU A 278 -15.62 -13.20 -18.84
N GLU A 279 -14.65 -13.25 -19.74
CA GLU A 279 -13.67 -14.35 -19.78
C GLU A 279 -12.82 -14.35 -18.50
N ALA A 280 -12.38 -13.17 -18.04
CA ALA A 280 -11.63 -13.05 -16.81
C ALA A 280 -12.43 -13.51 -15.57
N LYS A 281 -13.73 -13.16 -15.49
CA LYS A 281 -14.61 -13.67 -14.43
C LYS A 281 -14.71 -15.20 -14.45
N ASN A 282 -14.87 -15.79 -15.64
CA ASN A 282 -14.96 -17.23 -15.79
C ASN A 282 -13.64 -17.93 -15.39
N ASP A 283 -12.50 -17.40 -15.83
CA ASP A 283 -11.19 -17.92 -15.46
C ASP A 283 -10.97 -17.87 -13.95
N PHE A 284 -11.30 -16.72 -13.33
CA PHE A 284 -11.16 -16.58 -11.89
C PHE A 284 -12.12 -17.45 -11.09
N ASN A 285 -13.38 -17.55 -11.51
CA ASN A 285 -14.37 -18.43 -10.89
C ASN A 285 -13.93 -19.91 -10.96
N ASN A 286 -13.36 -20.33 -12.08
CA ASN A 286 -12.79 -21.68 -12.22
C ASN A 286 -11.62 -21.92 -11.26
N TRP A 287 -10.72 -20.92 -11.14
CA TRP A 287 -9.60 -21.01 -10.21
C TRP A 287 -10.07 -21.11 -8.75
N LEU A 288 -11.05 -20.27 -8.33
CA LEU A 288 -11.64 -20.31 -7.00
C LEU A 288 -12.27 -21.66 -6.69
N ASN A 289 -13.03 -22.23 -7.64
CA ASN A 289 -13.67 -23.52 -7.45
C ASN A 289 -12.66 -24.65 -7.30
N ILE A 290 -11.60 -24.66 -8.10
CA ILE A 290 -10.56 -25.71 -8.06
C ILE A 290 -9.73 -25.63 -6.79
N ASN A 291 -9.30 -24.44 -6.39
CA ASN A 291 -8.34 -24.28 -5.31
C ASN A 291 -8.99 -24.13 -3.92
N HIS A 292 -10.22 -23.62 -3.84
CA HIS A 292 -10.88 -23.28 -2.58
C HIS A 292 -12.29 -23.85 -2.43
N SER A 293 -12.86 -24.50 -3.46
CA SER A 293 -14.28 -24.88 -3.52
C SER A 293 -15.23 -23.69 -3.32
N GLU A 294 -14.78 -22.50 -3.70
CA GLU A 294 -15.50 -21.23 -3.61
C GLU A 294 -15.96 -20.77 -5.00
N LYS A 295 -16.85 -19.80 -5.02
CA LYS A 295 -17.35 -19.18 -6.25
C LYS A 295 -17.12 -17.69 -6.22
N LEU A 296 -16.98 -17.09 -7.40
CA LEU A 296 -16.98 -15.66 -7.56
C LEU A 296 -18.35 -15.09 -7.18
N ASP A 297 -18.37 -13.88 -6.59
CA ASP A 297 -19.60 -13.14 -6.31
C ASP A 297 -20.42 -12.96 -7.60
N GLU A 298 -21.75 -12.88 -7.49
CA GLU A 298 -22.62 -12.75 -8.66
C GLU A 298 -22.36 -11.46 -9.43
N GLU A 299 -22.12 -10.34 -8.72
CA GLU A 299 -21.78 -9.05 -9.30
C GLU A 299 -20.41 -8.57 -8.78
N PRO A 300 -19.31 -9.17 -9.24
CA PRO A 300 -17.99 -8.83 -8.75
C PRO A 300 -17.60 -7.42 -9.19
N ARG A 301 -17.03 -6.65 -8.29
CA ARG A 301 -16.46 -5.34 -8.60
C ARG A 301 -15.28 -5.50 -9.56
N ILE A 302 -15.22 -4.68 -10.59
CA ILE A 302 -14.05 -4.57 -11.47
C ILE A 302 -13.37 -3.23 -11.20
N ILE A 303 -12.14 -3.29 -10.76
CA ILE A 303 -11.29 -2.12 -10.58
C ILE A 303 -10.53 -1.88 -11.88
N LYS A 304 -10.47 -0.62 -12.31
CA LYS A 304 -9.81 -0.20 -13.54
C LYS A 304 -8.78 0.86 -13.25
N TRP A 305 -7.61 0.76 -13.86
CA TRP A 305 -6.57 1.77 -13.72
C TRP A 305 -5.76 1.91 -15.00
N ASN A 306 -4.90 2.92 -15.03
CA ASN A 306 -3.86 3.09 -16.01
C ASN A 306 -2.53 3.14 -15.27
N SER A 307 -1.64 2.17 -15.50
CA SER A 307 -0.33 2.12 -14.84
C SER A 307 0.52 3.29 -15.25
N GLY A 308 1.10 3.97 -14.26
CA GLY A 308 1.89 5.17 -14.51
C GLY A 308 2.19 5.96 -13.24
N TYR A 309 2.67 7.18 -13.43
CA TYR A 309 2.99 8.07 -12.34
C TYR A 309 2.87 9.54 -12.76
N GLN A 310 2.68 10.43 -11.79
CA GLN A 310 2.75 11.87 -12.01
C GLN A 310 4.20 12.27 -12.28
N LYS A 311 4.48 12.83 -13.45
CA LYS A 311 5.82 13.32 -13.82
C LYS A 311 6.36 14.32 -12.80
N ARG A 312 5.47 15.05 -12.16
CA ARG A 312 5.74 15.94 -11.03
C ARG A 312 4.69 15.69 -9.97
N ALA A 313 5.07 14.96 -8.93
CA ALA A 313 4.17 14.67 -7.80
C ALA A 313 4.05 15.85 -6.82
N TRP A 314 4.91 16.85 -6.91
CA TRP A 314 4.79 18.10 -6.14
C TRP A 314 4.79 19.33 -7.06
N ILE A 315 3.65 20.02 -7.14
CA ILE A 315 3.45 21.24 -7.93
C ILE A 315 2.92 22.33 -7.00
N GLY A 316 3.54 23.53 -7.04
CA GLY A 316 3.11 24.65 -6.19
C GLY A 316 3.06 24.29 -4.72
N ASN A 317 1.91 24.47 -4.11
CA ASN A 317 1.62 24.09 -2.73
C ASN A 317 0.85 22.76 -2.60
N CYS A 318 0.87 21.90 -3.64
CA CYS A 318 0.19 20.61 -3.63
C CYS A 318 1.18 19.46 -3.88
N VAL A 319 1.17 18.44 -3.01
CA VAL A 319 1.92 17.21 -3.17
C VAL A 319 0.97 16.02 -3.23
N ALA A 320 1.10 15.20 -4.27
CA ALA A 320 0.37 13.94 -4.40
C ALA A 320 1.14 12.81 -3.72
N VAL A 321 0.42 11.93 -3.02
CA VAL A 321 0.99 10.77 -2.32
C VAL A 321 0.21 9.49 -2.62
N GLY A 322 0.88 8.36 -2.52
CA GLY A 322 0.27 7.07 -2.83
C GLY A 322 -0.24 7.00 -4.27
N LEU A 323 -1.45 6.48 -4.47
CA LEU A 323 -2.04 6.31 -5.81
C LEU A 323 -2.25 7.62 -6.57
N SER A 324 -2.36 8.76 -5.88
CA SER A 324 -2.42 10.07 -6.54
C SER A 324 -1.07 10.47 -7.15
N GLY A 325 0.04 9.98 -6.60
CA GLY A 325 1.39 10.19 -7.13
C GLY A 325 1.77 9.20 -8.23
N GLY A 326 1.26 7.98 -8.15
CA GLY A 326 1.55 6.95 -9.13
C GLY A 326 1.02 5.58 -8.71
N PHE A 327 0.80 4.73 -9.70
CA PHE A 327 0.47 3.34 -9.51
C PHE A 327 1.11 2.47 -10.60
N ILE A 328 1.93 1.56 -10.14
CA ILE A 328 2.49 0.50 -10.96
C ILE A 328 1.89 -0.83 -10.51
N GLU A 329 2.20 -1.90 -11.19
CA GLU A 329 1.69 -3.22 -10.89
C GLU A 329 2.00 -3.64 -9.42
N PRO A 330 1.03 -4.28 -8.70
CA PRO A 330 1.19 -4.61 -7.28
C PRO A 330 1.96 -5.93 -7.01
N LEU A 331 2.64 -6.52 -7.98
CA LEU A 331 3.26 -7.85 -7.88
C LEU A 331 4.20 -8.00 -6.67
N GLU A 332 5.00 -6.98 -6.41
CA GLU A 332 5.96 -6.96 -5.30
C GLU A 332 5.43 -6.21 -4.06
N ALA A 333 4.13 -5.91 -4.02
CA ALA A 333 3.48 -5.21 -2.91
C ALA A 333 4.11 -3.84 -2.55
N LEU A 334 4.60 -3.11 -3.53
CA LEU A 334 5.37 -1.87 -3.36
C LEU A 334 4.53 -0.65 -2.98
N THR A 335 3.20 -0.75 -2.95
CA THR A 335 2.30 0.40 -2.74
C THR A 335 2.60 1.13 -1.42
N HIS A 336 2.75 0.37 -0.31
CA HIS A 336 3.09 0.96 1.00
C HIS A 336 4.51 1.50 1.05
N GLN A 337 5.46 0.79 0.48
CA GLN A 337 6.85 1.23 0.43
C GLN A 337 7.01 2.52 -0.38
N TYR A 338 6.33 2.59 -1.53
CA TYR A 338 6.32 3.80 -2.35
C TYR A 338 5.70 4.99 -1.60
N LEU A 339 4.56 4.75 -0.93
CA LEU A 339 3.91 5.77 -0.11
C LEU A 339 4.83 6.29 0.99
N THR A 340 5.41 5.40 1.80
CA THR A 340 6.29 5.80 2.90
C THR A 340 7.53 6.52 2.40
N PHE A 341 8.16 6.00 1.33
CA PHE A 341 9.31 6.65 0.70
C PHE A 341 9.00 8.07 0.20
N MET A 342 7.86 8.27 -0.48
CA MET A 342 7.42 9.61 -0.90
C MET A 342 7.26 10.55 0.29
N VAL A 343 6.54 10.11 1.33
CA VAL A 343 6.25 10.94 2.50
C VAL A 343 7.52 11.27 3.28
N GLU A 344 8.40 10.31 3.51
CA GLU A 344 9.68 10.50 4.21
C GLU A 344 10.62 11.41 3.42
N THR A 345 10.71 11.22 2.10
CA THR A 345 11.48 12.12 1.22
C THR A 345 10.96 13.55 1.31
N PHE A 346 9.63 13.72 1.24
CA PHE A 346 9.01 15.03 1.38
C PHE A 346 9.32 15.67 2.74
N MET A 347 9.19 14.94 3.84
CA MET A 347 9.49 15.42 5.20
C MET A 347 10.97 15.79 5.35
N SER A 348 11.87 14.94 4.87
CA SER A 348 13.32 15.16 4.94
C SER A 348 13.73 16.44 4.20
N LEU A 349 13.26 16.63 2.97
CA LEU A 349 13.53 17.81 2.18
C LEU A 349 12.95 19.10 2.81
N ASN A 350 11.86 18.97 3.55
CA ASN A 350 11.11 20.09 4.13
C ASN A 350 11.15 20.15 5.65
N SER A 351 12.18 19.60 6.28
CA SER A 351 12.33 19.55 7.75
C SER A 351 12.21 20.92 8.43
N THR A 352 12.56 21.98 7.72
CA THR A 352 12.45 23.39 8.19
C THR A 352 11.12 24.05 7.84
N LEU A 353 10.20 23.37 7.16
CA LEU A 353 8.90 23.89 6.68
C LEU A 353 9.00 25.11 5.75
N LYS A 354 10.12 25.30 5.08
CA LYS A 354 10.31 26.47 4.16
C LYS A 354 9.77 26.24 2.76
N MET A 355 9.43 25.00 2.37
CA MET A 355 8.86 24.62 1.06
C MET A 355 9.56 25.27 -0.14
N LEU A 356 10.89 25.20 -0.16
CA LEU A 356 11.71 25.85 -1.18
C LEU A 356 11.50 25.21 -2.57
N ASP A 357 11.58 26.00 -3.64
CA ASP A 357 11.51 25.51 -5.03
C ASP A 357 12.58 24.45 -5.32
N TYR A 358 13.79 24.64 -4.80
CA TYR A 358 14.87 23.65 -4.89
C TYR A 358 14.47 22.30 -4.28
N ASN A 359 13.76 22.27 -3.16
CA ASN A 359 13.29 21.03 -2.54
C ASN A 359 12.22 20.35 -3.42
N ARG A 360 11.36 21.16 -4.04
CA ARG A 360 10.34 20.68 -4.98
C ARG A 360 10.97 20.02 -6.21
N ASP A 361 11.98 20.66 -6.78
CA ASP A 361 12.69 20.10 -7.93
C ASP A 361 13.38 18.77 -7.58
N ARG A 362 14.03 18.69 -6.41
CA ARG A 362 14.63 17.45 -5.91
C ARG A 362 13.62 16.34 -5.62
N PHE A 363 12.44 16.67 -5.14
CA PHE A 363 11.38 15.69 -4.88
C PHE A 363 10.86 15.08 -6.19
N ASN A 364 10.77 15.86 -7.25
CA ASN A 364 10.26 15.44 -8.55
C ASN A 364 11.31 14.76 -9.44
N MET A 365 12.56 14.64 -9.00
CA MET A 365 13.64 13.91 -9.74
C MET A 365 13.54 12.41 -9.54
#